data_313945441bab971d0e44e3db7bf2f7d4
#
_entry.id   313945441bab971d0e44e3db7bf2f7d4
#
_cell.length_a   1.000
_cell.length_b   1.000
_cell.length_c   1.000
_cell.angle_alpha   90.00
_cell.angle_beta   90.00
_cell.angle_gamma   90.00
#
_symmetry.space_group_name_H-M   'P 1'
#
loop_
_entity.id
_entity.type
_entity.pdbx_description
1 polymer ?
#
loop_
_entity_poly.entity_id
_entity_poly.type
_entity_poly.pdbx_seq_one_letter_code
_entity_poly.pdbx_strand_id
1 'polypeptide(L)'
;MRKNEVLKLTLFVLLLALTTTATAQLAAVRKVIEKGKINRNEIVIPKVGAYNVYKADFHIHTIYSDGDITPAMRVDEAFADGLDIIAITDHMEYRRIEREMYRYMKDYIREDLRGEEKAINTNVLNTDPDSRGLLVDFNIGYESAKKRADNLGLMVIRGVEITRGKQGDYNALFTKDNNAIYNPNLETTIRNARKQGAFIIHNHPHEYDKTTKTTMPSHREDLYAKELIDGIEMANSFRAYDRLFGFCMEGGYTPFSNSDVHNLISLRYPNTGKEYFRNMTLVLAKNCDEKSIHNALKEGRTIAYHANILIGNEKLLAEFFSSCVSVEVVGESGNNLKVKVTNHSSLPFSLRWEKKRECAVFGLSAAVINVSKGSKVLDITPTNMFYAKNKSPKVSFKLR
;
A
#
# COMPACT_ATOMS: atom_id res chain seq x y z
N MET A 1 -11.78 -47.40 11.46
CA MET A 1 -11.03 -47.15 10.20
C MET A 1 -9.61 -47.64 10.38
N ARG A 2 -9.08 -48.45 9.44
CA ARG A 2 -7.69 -48.95 9.49
C ARG A 2 -6.72 -47.77 9.25
N LYS A 3 -5.59 -47.73 9.95
CA LYS A 3 -4.55 -46.68 9.83
C LYS A 3 -4.21 -46.32 8.37
N ASN A 4 -4.23 -47.29 7.47
CA ASN A 4 -3.93 -47.11 6.03
C ASN A 4 -5.03 -46.35 5.28
N GLU A 5 -6.28 -46.35 5.70
CA GLU A 5 -7.38 -45.60 5.07
C GLU A 5 -7.34 -44.13 5.49
N VAL A 6 -6.95 -43.87 6.74
CA VAL A 6 -6.75 -42.49 7.22
C VAL A 6 -5.57 -41.83 6.49
N LEU A 7 -4.46 -42.59 6.32
CA LEU A 7 -3.28 -42.08 5.59
C LEU A 7 -3.59 -41.81 4.13
N LYS A 8 -4.35 -42.68 3.45
CA LYS A 8 -4.79 -42.45 2.06
C LYS A 8 -5.71 -41.24 1.93
N LEU A 9 -6.64 -41.07 2.87
CA LEU A 9 -7.54 -39.92 2.87
C LEU A 9 -6.78 -38.61 3.13
N THR A 10 -5.82 -38.62 4.06
CA THR A 10 -4.95 -37.47 4.34
C THR A 10 -4.09 -37.10 3.14
N LEU A 11 -3.49 -38.10 2.46
CA LEU A 11 -2.70 -37.88 1.24
C LEU A 11 -3.56 -37.34 0.10
N PHE A 12 -4.80 -37.86 -0.06
CA PHE A 12 -5.74 -37.38 -1.09
C PHE A 12 -6.19 -35.94 -0.82
N VAL A 13 -6.47 -35.57 0.44
CA VAL A 13 -6.82 -34.20 0.82
C VAL A 13 -5.65 -33.24 0.62
N LEU A 14 -4.41 -33.66 0.94
CA LEU A 14 -3.20 -32.87 0.66
C LEU A 14 -2.98 -32.69 -0.85
N LEU A 15 -3.17 -33.74 -1.66
CA LEU A 15 -3.05 -33.65 -3.12
C LEU A 15 -4.12 -32.74 -3.71
N LEU A 16 -5.37 -32.80 -3.21
CA LEU A 16 -6.46 -31.93 -3.62
C LEU A 16 -6.19 -30.47 -3.25
N ALA A 17 -5.62 -30.20 -2.06
CA ALA A 17 -5.22 -28.87 -1.63
C ALA A 17 -4.10 -28.29 -2.48
N LEU A 18 -3.10 -29.11 -2.86
CA LEU A 18 -2.01 -28.71 -3.76
C LEU A 18 -2.51 -28.41 -5.19
N THR A 19 -3.46 -29.20 -5.70
CA THR A 19 -4.05 -28.96 -7.04
C THR A 19 -4.96 -27.75 -7.07
N THR A 20 -5.70 -27.46 -5.98
CA THR A 20 -6.53 -26.26 -5.89
C THR A 20 -5.72 -24.98 -5.79
N THR A 21 -4.58 -25.01 -5.10
CA THR A 21 -3.67 -23.85 -5.07
C THR A 21 -3.00 -23.62 -6.42
N ALA A 22 -2.55 -24.66 -7.11
CA ALA A 22 -1.96 -24.53 -8.44
C ALA A 22 -2.98 -24.05 -9.50
N THR A 23 -4.22 -24.54 -9.45
CA THR A 23 -5.28 -24.08 -10.34
C THR A 23 -5.74 -22.67 -10.04
N ALA A 24 -5.79 -22.25 -8.78
CA ALA A 24 -6.08 -20.87 -8.39
C ALA A 24 -4.96 -19.91 -8.84
N GLN A 25 -3.70 -20.34 -8.76
CA GLN A 25 -2.54 -19.60 -9.22
C GLN A 25 -2.54 -19.44 -10.75
N LEU A 26 -2.84 -20.52 -11.50
CA LEU A 26 -3.00 -20.47 -12.94
C LEU A 26 -4.21 -19.61 -13.37
N ALA A 27 -5.32 -19.66 -12.65
CA ALA A 27 -6.48 -18.82 -12.92
C ALA A 27 -6.19 -17.33 -12.65
N ALA A 28 -5.41 -17.03 -11.61
CA ALA A 28 -4.97 -15.66 -11.31
C ALA A 28 -4.05 -15.12 -12.41
N VAL A 29 -3.08 -15.91 -12.86
CA VAL A 29 -2.19 -15.54 -13.99
C VAL A 29 -3.00 -15.37 -15.28
N ARG A 30 -3.97 -16.25 -15.57
CA ARG A 30 -4.87 -16.11 -16.73
C ARG A 30 -5.68 -14.82 -16.69
N LYS A 31 -6.19 -14.41 -15.52
CA LYS A 31 -6.97 -13.18 -15.39
C LYS A 31 -6.16 -11.94 -15.80
N VAL A 32 -4.85 -11.93 -15.55
CA VAL A 32 -3.94 -10.85 -15.93
C VAL A 32 -3.54 -10.90 -17.41
N ILE A 33 -3.46 -12.08 -18.02
CA ILE A 33 -2.88 -12.29 -19.36
C ILE A 33 -3.94 -12.52 -20.45
N GLU A 34 -5.22 -12.77 -20.11
CA GLU A 34 -6.24 -13.10 -21.10
C GLU A 34 -6.45 -11.99 -22.14
N LYS A 35 -6.16 -12.32 -23.41
CA LYS A 35 -6.48 -11.56 -24.64
C LYS A 35 -5.69 -10.29 -24.93
N GLY A 36 -4.48 -10.09 -24.38
CA GLY A 36 -3.66 -8.92 -24.72
C GLY A 36 -4.26 -7.57 -24.28
N LYS A 37 -5.40 -7.59 -23.56
CA LYS A 37 -6.01 -6.44 -22.89
C LYS A 37 -6.18 -6.77 -21.43
N ILE A 38 -5.60 -5.95 -20.57
CA ILE A 38 -5.79 -6.04 -19.14
C ILE A 38 -7.08 -5.29 -18.80
N ASN A 39 -8.06 -6.01 -18.24
CA ASN A 39 -9.28 -5.39 -17.73
C ASN A 39 -8.93 -4.66 -16.41
N ARG A 40 -9.19 -3.37 -16.37
CA ARG A 40 -8.99 -2.55 -15.18
C ARG A 40 -10.25 -2.57 -14.30
N ASN A 41 -10.11 -2.83 -13.03
CA ASN A 41 -11.16 -2.59 -12.04
C ASN A 41 -11.31 -1.08 -11.80
N GLU A 42 -12.54 -0.58 -11.89
CA GLU A 42 -12.82 0.82 -11.62
C GLU A 42 -13.03 1.04 -10.12
N ILE A 43 -12.11 1.78 -9.49
CA ILE A 43 -12.28 2.26 -8.11
C ILE A 43 -12.67 3.74 -8.19
N VAL A 44 -13.97 4.00 -8.14
CA VAL A 44 -14.53 5.36 -8.22
C VAL A 44 -14.40 6.05 -6.88
N ILE A 45 -13.75 7.20 -6.86
CA ILE A 45 -13.68 8.09 -5.70
C ILE A 45 -13.89 9.53 -6.20
N PRO A 46 -14.87 10.27 -5.69
CA PRO A 46 -15.10 11.66 -6.06
C PRO A 46 -13.90 12.55 -5.72
N LYS A 47 -13.80 13.68 -6.43
CA LYS A 47 -12.82 14.72 -6.07
C LYS A 47 -13.10 15.25 -4.68
N VAL A 48 -12.03 15.59 -3.95
CA VAL A 48 -12.10 16.23 -2.64
C VAL A 48 -11.63 17.69 -2.80
N GLY A 49 -12.56 18.60 -2.80
CA GLY A 49 -12.26 20.00 -3.13
C GLY A 49 -11.62 20.13 -4.52
N ALA A 50 -10.41 20.67 -4.59
CA ALA A 50 -9.65 20.85 -5.83
C ALA A 50 -8.79 19.64 -6.21
N TYR A 51 -8.81 18.56 -5.42
CA TYR A 51 -7.91 17.42 -5.60
C TYR A 51 -8.64 16.21 -6.19
N ASN A 52 -7.97 15.54 -7.13
CA ASN A 52 -8.28 14.16 -7.52
C ASN A 52 -7.76 13.21 -6.44
N VAL A 53 -8.34 12.03 -6.34
CA VAL A 53 -7.91 10.99 -5.39
C VAL A 53 -7.28 9.85 -6.17
N TYR A 54 -5.97 9.71 -6.05
CA TYR A 54 -5.20 8.66 -6.73
C TYR A 54 -4.96 7.48 -5.79
N LYS A 55 -5.12 6.27 -6.31
CA LYS A 55 -4.91 5.02 -5.58
C LYS A 55 -3.47 4.58 -5.81
N ALA A 56 -2.69 4.47 -4.74
CA ALA A 56 -1.28 4.18 -4.81
C ALA A 56 -0.87 3.02 -3.91
N ASP A 57 0.19 2.31 -4.32
CA ASP A 57 0.92 1.35 -3.50
C ASP A 57 2.42 1.67 -3.57
N PHE A 58 2.99 2.06 -2.44
CA PHE A 58 4.36 2.56 -2.35
C PHE A 58 5.34 1.54 -1.79
N HIS A 59 4.94 0.24 -1.69
CA HIS A 59 5.78 -0.82 -1.18
C HIS A 59 5.51 -2.13 -1.92
N ILE A 60 6.36 -2.42 -2.90
CA ILE A 60 6.20 -3.57 -3.82
C ILE A 60 7.57 -4.16 -4.14
N HIS A 61 7.68 -5.50 -4.06
CA HIS A 61 8.87 -6.26 -4.38
C HIS A 61 8.76 -7.02 -5.70
N THR A 62 9.90 -7.22 -6.35
CA THR A 62 10.00 -7.93 -7.61
C THR A 62 11.10 -9.00 -7.55
N ILE A 63 11.33 -9.70 -8.67
CA ILE A 63 12.42 -10.69 -8.81
C ILE A 63 13.81 -10.06 -8.62
N TYR A 64 13.92 -8.74 -8.61
CA TYR A 64 15.18 -8.04 -8.35
C TYR A 64 15.49 -7.87 -6.86
N SER A 65 14.65 -8.38 -5.97
CA SER A 65 14.95 -8.57 -4.56
C SER A 65 14.53 -9.98 -4.11
N ASP A 66 13.45 -10.11 -3.40
CA ASP A 66 12.93 -11.37 -2.89
C ASP A 66 11.47 -11.63 -3.31
N GLY A 67 10.95 -10.83 -4.22
CA GLY A 67 9.67 -11.07 -4.85
C GLY A 67 9.75 -12.14 -5.94
N ASP A 68 8.63 -12.80 -6.21
CA ASP A 68 8.52 -13.90 -7.19
C ASP A 68 8.04 -13.41 -8.57
N ILE A 69 7.73 -12.09 -8.71
CA ILE A 69 7.05 -11.53 -9.87
C ILE A 69 7.91 -10.47 -10.55
N THR A 70 7.90 -10.45 -11.88
CA THR A 70 8.65 -9.45 -12.66
C THR A 70 8.05 -8.04 -12.48
N PRO A 71 8.85 -6.97 -12.62
CA PRO A 71 8.34 -5.60 -12.55
C PRO A 71 7.21 -5.32 -13.54
N ALA A 72 7.28 -5.86 -14.74
CA ALA A 72 6.21 -5.70 -15.74
C ALA A 72 4.88 -6.32 -15.27
N MET A 73 4.91 -7.51 -14.65
CA MET A 73 3.70 -8.12 -14.08
C MET A 73 3.18 -7.34 -12.88
N ARG A 74 4.05 -6.72 -12.05
CA ARG A 74 3.61 -5.82 -10.96
C ARG A 74 2.79 -4.65 -11.48
N VAL A 75 3.22 -4.08 -12.61
CA VAL A 75 2.47 -3.03 -13.31
C VAL A 75 1.11 -3.55 -13.79
N ASP A 76 1.10 -4.74 -14.41
CA ASP A 76 -0.13 -5.35 -14.93
C ASP A 76 -1.13 -5.65 -13.80
N GLU A 77 -0.67 -6.20 -12.66
CA GLU A 77 -1.48 -6.46 -11.47
C GLU A 77 -2.04 -5.15 -10.89
N ALA A 78 -1.21 -4.15 -10.71
CA ALA A 78 -1.62 -2.86 -10.15
C ALA A 78 -2.65 -2.15 -11.03
N PHE A 79 -2.45 -2.16 -12.35
CA PHE A 79 -3.41 -1.62 -13.31
C PHE A 79 -4.73 -2.38 -13.27
N ALA A 80 -4.69 -3.72 -13.27
CA ALA A 80 -5.89 -4.56 -13.19
C ALA A 80 -6.68 -4.32 -11.90
N ASP A 81 -6.00 -4.09 -10.78
CA ASP A 81 -6.62 -3.81 -9.48
C ASP A 81 -7.16 -2.37 -9.34
N GLY A 82 -6.92 -1.51 -10.33
CA GLY A 82 -7.44 -0.14 -10.36
C GLY A 82 -6.54 0.90 -9.69
N LEU A 83 -5.27 0.57 -9.42
CA LEU A 83 -4.30 1.55 -8.92
C LEU A 83 -3.89 2.53 -10.03
N ASP A 84 -3.56 3.75 -9.64
CA ASP A 84 -3.05 4.80 -10.52
C ASP A 84 -1.53 4.95 -10.42
N ILE A 85 -0.97 4.59 -9.27
CA ILE A 85 0.43 4.82 -8.91
C ILE A 85 0.98 3.59 -8.19
N ILE A 86 2.22 3.20 -8.54
CA ILE A 86 3.01 2.26 -7.75
C ILE A 86 4.42 2.78 -7.55
N ALA A 87 5.11 2.32 -6.51
CA ALA A 87 6.55 2.43 -6.40
C ALA A 87 7.16 1.03 -6.41
N ILE A 88 8.23 0.84 -7.18
CA ILE A 88 9.07 -0.36 -7.07
C ILE A 88 10.09 -0.08 -5.99
N THR A 89 10.07 -0.90 -4.94
CA THR A 89 10.88 -0.75 -3.72
C THR A 89 11.62 -2.03 -3.38
N ASP A 90 12.22 -2.65 -4.39
CA ASP A 90 13.09 -3.80 -4.19
C ASP A 90 14.15 -3.51 -3.12
N HIS A 91 14.45 -4.49 -2.26
CA HIS A 91 15.49 -4.36 -1.23
C HIS A 91 16.86 -4.02 -1.81
N MET A 92 17.62 -3.20 -1.10
CA MET A 92 19.04 -2.99 -1.40
C MET A 92 19.88 -4.18 -0.93
N GLU A 93 19.59 -4.69 0.24
CA GLU A 93 20.44 -5.67 0.94
C GLU A 93 20.01 -7.11 0.73
N TYR A 94 18.74 -7.34 0.44
CA TYR A 94 18.17 -8.67 0.34
C TYR A 94 17.75 -9.00 -1.09
N ARG A 95 18.69 -9.53 -1.88
CA ARG A 95 18.53 -9.79 -3.32
C ARG A 95 18.75 -11.25 -3.63
N ARG A 96 17.92 -12.10 -3.03
CA ARG A 96 18.05 -13.54 -3.07
C ARG A 96 18.00 -14.12 -4.48
N ILE A 97 17.05 -13.70 -5.29
CA ILE A 97 16.82 -14.27 -6.62
C ILE A 97 17.94 -13.86 -7.59
N GLU A 98 18.41 -12.62 -7.56
CA GLU A 98 19.56 -12.20 -8.38
C GLU A 98 20.80 -13.04 -8.05
N ARG A 99 21.07 -13.30 -6.78
CA ARG A 99 22.19 -14.13 -6.34
C ARG A 99 22.09 -15.57 -6.84
N GLU A 100 20.89 -16.16 -6.78
CA GLU A 100 20.65 -17.49 -7.32
C GLU A 100 20.76 -17.52 -8.85
N MET A 101 20.20 -16.53 -9.54
CA MET A 101 20.35 -16.40 -11.00
C MET A 101 21.81 -16.30 -11.40
N TYR A 102 22.60 -15.49 -10.69
CA TYR A 102 24.04 -15.41 -10.95
C TYR A 102 24.75 -16.75 -10.76
N ARG A 103 24.46 -17.46 -9.69
CA ARG A 103 25.06 -18.77 -9.41
C ARG A 103 24.88 -19.75 -10.58
N TYR A 104 23.70 -19.76 -11.19
CA TYR A 104 23.36 -20.64 -12.31
C TYR A 104 23.74 -20.08 -13.69
N MET A 105 23.82 -18.78 -13.84
CA MET A 105 24.01 -18.10 -15.13
C MET A 105 25.38 -17.44 -15.29
N LYS A 106 26.28 -17.62 -14.34
CA LYS A 106 27.61 -16.98 -14.34
C LYS A 106 28.42 -17.19 -15.62
N ASP A 107 28.23 -18.34 -16.29
CA ASP A 107 28.94 -18.70 -17.52
C ASP A 107 28.34 -18.01 -18.76
N TYR A 108 27.14 -17.40 -18.63
CA TYR A 108 26.44 -16.65 -19.68
C TYR A 108 26.57 -15.13 -19.51
N ILE A 109 27.17 -14.69 -18.40
CA ILE A 109 27.34 -13.25 -18.14
C ILE A 109 28.57 -12.76 -18.90
N ARG A 110 28.38 -11.74 -19.70
CA ARG A 110 29.45 -11.12 -20.48
C ARG A 110 30.54 -10.58 -19.56
N GLU A 111 31.80 -10.99 -19.85
CA GLU A 111 32.96 -10.54 -19.05
C GLU A 111 33.28 -9.07 -19.19
N ASP A 112 32.95 -8.46 -20.34
CA ASP A 112 33.14 -7.03 -20.61
C ASP A 112 32.27 -6.15 -19.70
N LEU A 113 31.14 -6.66 -19.20
CA LEU A 113 30.30 -5.98 -18.21
C LEU A 113 30.81 -6.10 -16.77
N ARG A 114 31.81 -6.96 -16.52
CA ARG A 114 32.38 -7.17 -15.19
C ARG A 114 33.41 -6.11 -14.76
N GLY A 115 33.98 -5.38 -15.69
CA GLY A 115 35.16 -4.52 -15.43
C GLY A 115 34.86 -3.14 -14.91
N GLU A 116 33.86 -2.47 -15.45
CA GLU A 116 33.49 -1.11 -15.07
C GLU A 116 32.65 -1.01 -13.81
N GLU A 117 32.07 -2.08 -13.44
CA GLU A 117 31.04 -2.24 -12.45
C GLU A 117 31.59 -2.58 -11.04
N LYS A 118 32.87 -2.88 -10.89
CA LYS A 118 33.50 -3.25 -9.62
C LYS A 118 33.37 -2.18 -8.52
N ALA A 119 32.99 -0.97 -8.88
CA ALA A 119 32.89 0.13 -7.93
C ALA A 119 31.54 0.28 -7.27
N ILE A 120 30.48 -0.34 -7.82
CA ILE A 120 29.12 -0.17 -7.32
C ILE A 120 28.73 -1.37 -6.46
N ASN A 121 28.54 -1.16 -5.17
CA ASN A 121 27.90 -2.12 -4.25
C ASN A 121 28.62 -3.44 -3.95
N THR A 122 29.94 -3.52 -4.08
CA THR A 122 30.72 -4.67 -3.63
C THR A 122 30.45 -5.09 -2.17
N ASN A 123 29.89 -4.21 -1.36
CA ASN A 123 29.64 -4.46 0.06
C ASN A 123 28.33 -5.20 0.35
N VAL A 124 27.32 -5.11 -0.50
CA VAL A 124 26.02 -5.76 -0.26
C VAL A 124 26.10 -7.26 -0.48
N LEU A 125 26.87 -7.67 -1.46
CA LEU A 125 27.05 -9.08 -1.82
C LEU A 125 28.38 -9.68 -1.30
N ASN A 126 29.29 -8.86 -0.78
CA ASN A 126 30.58 -9.31 -0.23
C ASN A 126 30.49 -10.14 1.06
N THR A 127 29.32 -10.22 1.67
CA THR A 127 29.06 -11.16 2.78
C THR A 127 28.89 -12.60 2.32
N ASP A 128 28.66 -12.81 1.00
CA ASP A 128 28.58 -14.13 0.40
C ASP A 128 29.84 -14.39 -0.43
N PRO A 129 30.70 -15.36 -0.02
CA PRO A 129 31.93 -15.71 -0.75
C PRO A 129 31.69 -16.09 -2.22
N ASP A 130 30.48 -16.55 -2.56
CA ASP A 130 30.12 -16.96 -3.91
C ASP A 130 29.66 -15.78 -4.79
N SER A 131 29.41 -14.60 -4.23
CA SER A 131 28.92 -13.45 -4.98
C SER A 131 29.96 -12.82 -5.92
N ARG A 132 31.25 -13.02 -5.66
CA ARG A 132 32.40 -12.66 -6.50
C ARG A 132 32.35 -11.27 -7.14
N GLY A 133 31.75 -10.30 -6.43
CA GLY A 133 31.64 -8.94 -6.90
C GLY A 133 30.58 -8.74 -7.99
N LEU A 134 29.48 -9.48 -7.90
CA LEU A 134 28.31 -9.25 -8.75
C LEU A 134 27.78 -7.86 -8.52
N LEU A 135 27.53 -7.18 -9.61
CA LEU A 135 26.91 -5.88 -9.61
C LEU A 135 25.42 -5.99 -9.58
N VAL A 136 24.90 -5.31 -8.61
CA VAL A 136 23.47 -5.10 -8.49
C VAL A 136 23.16 -3.69 -8.93
N ASP A 137 22.35 -3.55 -9.98
CA ASP A 137 21.75 -2.27 -10.34
C ASP A 137 20.42 -2.11 -9.63
N PHE A 138 20.39 -1.26 -8.61
CA PHE A 138 19.18 -0.98 -7.83
C PHE A 138 18.13 -0.18 -8.60
N ASN A 139 18.41 0.29 -9.81
CA ASN A 139 17.45 1.00 -10.65
C ASN A 139 16.65 0.06 -11.56
N ILE A 140 17.15 -1.15 -11.84
CA ILE A 140 16.62 -2.04 -12.89
C ILE A 140 15.14 -2.39 -12.68
N GLY A 141 14.70 -2.60 -11.44
CA GLY A 141 13.30 -2.88 -11.11
C GLY A 141 12.37 -1.74 -11.56
N TYR A 142 12.73 -0.51 -11.20
CA TYR A 142 11.99 0.69 -11.63
C TYR A 142 11.99 0.86 -13.14
N GLU A 143 13.13 0.74 -13.80
CA GLU A 143 13.25 0.98 -15.26
C GLU A 143 12.45 -0.04 -16.06
N SER A 144 12.48 -1.31 -15.62
CA SER A 144 11.68 -2.38 -16.21
C SER A 144 10.18 -2.14 -16.02
N ALA A 145 9.75 -1.74 -14.81
CA ALA A 145 8.36 -1.41 -14.53
C ALA A 145 7.89 -0.20 -15.33
N LYS A 146 8.68 0.87 -15.37
CA LYS A 146 8.35 2.11 -16.09
C LYS A 146 8.10 1.87 -17.57
N LYS A 147 8.95 1.08 -18.23
CA LYS A 147 8.78 0.71 -19.63
C LYS A 147 7.41 0.05 -19.90
N ARG A 148 6.92 -0.78 -18.97
CA ARG A 148 5.59 -1.39 -19.08
C ARG A 148 4.48 -0.41 -18.78
N ALA A 149 4.64 0.39 -17.74
CA ALA A 149 3.65 1.33 -17.24
C ALA A 149 3.33 2.45 -18.23
N ASP A 150 4.31 2.92 -18.97
CA ASP A 150 4.12 3.95 -20.00
C ASP A 150 3.10 3.54 -21.06
N ASN A 151 2.97 2.23 -21.33
CA ASN A 151 1.97 1.69 -22.26
C ASN A 151 0.55 1.61 -21.67
N LEU A 152 0.41 1.69 -20.35
CA LEU A 152 -0.87 1.54 -19.63
C LEU A 152 -1.36 2.86 -19.02
N GLY A 153 -0.54 3.90 -19.00
CA GLY A 153 -0.85 5.14 -18.31
C GLY A 153 -0.83 5.02 -16.78
N LEU A 154 -0.11 4.03 -16.23
CA LEU A 154 0.15 3.88 -14.81
C LEU A 154 1.40 4.68 -14.43
N MET A 155 1.36 5.42 -13.32
CA MET A 155 2.53 6.10 -12.81
C MET A 155 3.40 5.13 -12.00
N VAL A 156 4.71 5.06 -12.32
CA VAL A 156 5.69 4.34 -11.51
C VAL A 156 6.66 5.32 -10.90
N ILE A 157 6.82 5.25 -9.59
CA ILE A 157 7.77 6.04 -8.81
C ILE A 157 9.03 5.21 -8.58
N ARG A 158 10.19 5.82 -8.78
CA ARG A 158 11.46 5.21 -8.41
C ARG A 158 11.59 5.21 -6.90
N GLY A 159 11.84 4.03 -6.35
CA GLY A 159 12.07 3.82 -4.94
C GLY A 159 13.01 2.65 -4.70
N VAL A 160 13.33 2.44 -3.45
CA VAL A 160 14.11 1.30 -2.97
C VAL A 160 13.84 1.10 -1.49
N GLU A 161 13.82 -0.14 -1.04
CA GLU A 161 13.77 -0.45 0.39
C GLU A 161 15.17 -0.64 0.96
N ILE A 162 15.44 0.12 2.00
CA ILE A 162 16.66 0.07 2.80
C ILE A 162 16.40 -0.82 4.00
N THR A 163 16.93 -2.06 3.99
CA THR A 163 16.68 -3.06 5.02
C THR A 163 17.88 -3.19 5.95
N ARG A 164 17.69 -2.94 7.25
CA ARG A 164 18.74 -2.99 8.26
C ARG A 164 18.35 -3.86 9.46
N GLY A 165 17.49 -4.82 9.26
CA GLY A 165 17.04 -5.77 10.27
C GLY A 165 16.52 -5.05 11.52
N LYS A 166 17.12 -5.24 12.67
CA LYS A 166 16.66 -4.62 13.92
C LYS A 166 16.63 -3.08 13.90
N GLN A 167 17.36 -2.42 13.00
CA GLN A 167 17.31 -0.97 12.84
C GLN A 167 16.07 -0.50 12.04
N GLY A 168 15.31 -1.43 11.46
CA GLY A 168 14.10 -1.17 10.72
C GLY A 168 14.32 -1.12 9.22
N ASP A 169 13.20 -1.03 8.49
CA ASP A 169 13.14 -1.00 7.04
C ASP A 169 12.50 0.30 6.58
N TYR A 170 13.03 0.88 5.51
CA TYR A 170 12.66 2.22 5.08
C TYR A 170 12.57 2.30 3.57
N ASN A 171 11.43 2.75 3.05
CA ASN A 171 11.32 3.08 1.64
C ASN A 171 11.83 4.50 1.38
N ALA A 172 12.78 4.63 0.45
CA ALA A 172 13.17 5.91 -0.12
C ALA A 172 12.48 6.06 -1.47
N LEU A 173 11.50 6.96 -1.58
CA LEU A 173 10.74 7.24 -2.79
C LEU A 173 11.27 8.49 -3.50
N PHE A 174 11.06 8.61 -4.81
CA PHE A 174 11.49 9.74 -5.64
C PHE A 174 13.01 9.93 -5.70
N THR A 175 13.75 8.86 -5.54
CA THR A 175 15.19 8.86 -5.79
C THR A 175 15.48 9.10 -7.27
N LYS A 176 16.65 9.66 -7.59
CA LYS A 176 17.11 9.84 -8.98
C LYS A 176 17.98 8.69 -9.44
N ASP A 177 18.77 8.15 -8.51
CA ASP A 177 19.65 7.02 -8.71
C ASP A 177 19.79 6.25 -7.39
N ASN A 178 19.24 5.04 -7.36
CA ASN A 178 19.29 4.18 -6.18
C ASN A 178 20.71 3.67 -5.90
N ASN A 179 21.56 3.53 -6.92
CA ASN A 179 22.93 3.07 -6.74
C ASN A 179 23.77 4.08 -5.95
N ALA A 180 23.52 5.38 -6.17
CA ALA A 180 24.28 6.45 -5.54
C ALA A 180 23.92 6.70 -4.06
N ILE A 181 22.84 6.09 -3.54
CA ILE A 181 22.45 6.29 -2.13
C ILE A 181 23.05 5.27 -1.19
N TYR A 182 23.47 4.10 -1.67
CA TYR A 182 23.93 3.01 -0.83
C TYR A 182 25.12 3.40 0.05
N ASN A 183 25.02 3.02 1.31
CA ASN A 183 26.11 3.07 2.30
C ASN A 183 25.88 1.98 3.36
N PRO A 184 26.90 1.32 3.92
CA PRO A 184 26.74 0.36 5.02
C PRO A 184 26.05 0.95 6.26
N ASN A 185 26.21 2.26 6.50
CA ASN A 185 25.54 2.96 7.58
C ASN A 185 24.15 3.41 7.15
N LEU A 186 23.11 3.04 7.91
CA LEU A 186 21.70 3.34 7.64
C LEU A 186 21.46 4.85 7.50
N GLU A 187 21.88 5.63 8.48
CA GLU A 187 21.65 7.08 8.48
C GLU A 187 22.29 7.74 7.26
N THR A 188 23.50 7.33 6.89
CA THR A 188 24.18 7.84 5.71
C THR A 188 23.40 7.50 4.43
N THR A 189 22.87 6.28 4.31
CA THR A 189 22.03 5.88 3.19
C THR A 189 20.77 6.77 3.08
N ILE A 190 20.06 6.96 4.19
CA ILE A 190 18.88 7.83 4.24
C ILE A 190 19.24 9.28 3.86
N ARG A 191 20.34 9.82 4.40
CA ARG A 191 20.80 11.18 4.06
C ARG A 191 21.18 11.32 2.59
N ASN A 192 21.79 10.30 2.00
CA ASN A 192 22.09 10.29 0.57
C ASN A 192 20.81 10.29 -0.27
N ALA A 193 19.79 9.51 0.10
CA ALA A 193 18.48 9.55 -0.54
C ALA A 193 17.82 10.93 -0.42
N ARG A 194 17.83 11.54 0.77
CA ARG A 194 17.27 12.89 0.99
C ARG A 194 18.00 13.97 0.19
N LYS A 195 19.30 13.87 -0.04
CA LYS A 195 20.05 14.78 -0.94
C LYS A 195 19.52 14.73 -2.39
N GLN A 196 18.94 13.61 -2.79
CA GLN A 196 18.27 13.46 -4.09
C GLN A 196 16.83 13.98 -4.09
N GLY A 197 16.28 14.35 -2.94
CA GLY A 197 14.91 14.80 -2.74
C GLY A 197 13.95 13.69 -2.35
N ALA A 198 14.46 12.53 -1.93
CA ALA A 198 13.63 11.40 -1.56
C ALA A 198 12.72 11.69 -0.36
N PHE A 199 11.53 11.11 -0.41
CA PHE A 199 10.57 10.98 0.69
C PHE A 199 10.80 9.64 1.39
N ILE A 200 10.96 9.64 2.71
CA ILE A 200 11.34 8.46 3.48
C ILE A 200 10.14 7.95 4.28
N ILE A 201 9.77 6.69 4.03
CA ILE A 201 8.71 5.99 4.76
C ILE A 201 9.36 4.96 5.69
N HIS A 202 8.94 4.91 6.96
CA HIS A 202 9.25 3.79 7.85
C HIS A 202 8.26 2.66 7.60
N ASN A 203 8.75 1.54 7.09
CA ASN A 203 7.96 0.38 6.70
C ASN A 203 7.63 -0.47 7.93
N HIS A 204 6.44 -1.13 7.93
CA HIS A 204 6.01 -2.13 8.91
C HIS A 204 6.70 -2.01 10.29
N PRO A 205 6.56 -0.88 10.97
CA PRO A 205 7.46 -0.39 12.01
C PRO A 205 7.58 -1.28 13.26
N HIS A 206 6.77 -2.29 13.41
CA HIS A 206 6.82 -3.24 14.53
C HIS A 206 7.02 -4.70 14.08
N GLU A 207 7.45 -4.95 12.87
CA GLU A 207 7.60 -6.32 12.38
C GLU A 207 8.62 -7.12 13.21
N TYR A 208 9.76 -6.51 13.52
CA TYR A 208 10.81 -7.13 14.33
C TYR A 208 10.67 -6.87 15.83
N ASP A 209 9.66 -6.12 16.24
CA ASP A 209 9.43 -5.75 17.63
C ASP A 209 8.16 -6.41 18.18
N LYS A 210 8.35 -7.45 18.98
CA LYS A 210 7.24 -8.14 19.65
C LYS A 210 6.69 -7.34 20.84
N THR A 211 7.12 -6.10 21.05
CA THR A 211 6.68 -5.29 22.19
C THR A 211 5.23 -4.86 22.02
N THR A 212 4.55 -4.69 23.16
CA THR A 212 3.20 -4.14 23.23
C THR A 212 3.22 -2.60 23.37
N LYS A 213 4.40 -1.98 23.24
CA LYS A 213 4.59 -0.54 23.46
C LYS A 213 3.96 0.28 22.32
N THR A 214 3.43 1.43 22.70
CA THR A 214 2.85 2.43 21.76
C THR A 214 3.91 3.43 21.26
N THR A 215 5.18 3.24 21.67
CA THR A 215 6.30 4.10 21.32
C THR A 215 7.25 3.40 20.38
N MET A 216 7.93 4.17 19.57
CA MET A 216 8.99 3.68 18.70
C MET A 216 10.17 3.15 19.55
N PRO A 217 10.83 2.04 19.17
CA PRO A 217 12.07 1.61 19.85
C PRO A 217 13.13 2.71 19.83
N SER A 218 13.85 2.87 20.94
CA SER A 218 14.81 3.98 21.15
C SER A 218 15.88 4.11 20.05
N HIS A 219 16.34 2.99 19.49
CA HIS A 219 17.33 3.00 18.40
C HIS A 219 16.77 3.51 17.06
N ARG A 220 15.44 3.67 16.93
CA ARG A 220 14.75 4.25 15.76
C ARG A 220 14.34 5.69 16.03
N GLU A 221 14.17 6.07 17.31
CA GLU A 221 13.81 7.44 17.71
C GLU A 221 14.84 8.46 17.22
N ASP A 222 16.12 8.08 17.12
CA ASP A 222 17.19 8.93 16.58
C ASP A 222 16.91 9.41 15.15
N LEU A 223 16.34 8.58 14.28
CA LEU A 223 16.03 8.98 12.90
C LEU A 223 14.88 9.98 12.86
N TYR A 224 13.91 9.81 13.75
CA TYR A 224 12.78 10.74 13.90
C TYR A 224 13.24 12.07 14.51
N ALA A 225 14.05 12.03 15.55
CA ALA A 225 14.62 13.22 16.19
C ALA A 225 15.51 14.05 15.23
N LYS A 226 16.11 13.39 14.23
CA LYS A 226 16.89 14.03 13.17
C LYS A 226 16.06 14.44 11.96
N GLU A 227 14.73 14.34 12.04
CA GLU A 227 13.79 14.67 10.96
C GLU A 227 14.11 13.94 9.64
N LEU A 228 14.54 12.69 9.73
CA LEU A 228 14.91 11.88 8.56
C LEU A 228 13.75 11.04 8.00
N ILE A 229 12.66 10.92 8.75
CA ILE A 229 11.46 10.15 8.39
C ILE A 229 10.32 11.12 8.07
N ASP A 230 9.65 10.91 6.94
CA ASP A 230 8.54 11.74 6.48
C ASP A 230 7.19 11.06 6.68
N GLY A 231 7.14 9.73 6.61
CA GLY A 231 5.89 8.97 6.72
C GLY A 231 6.06 7.62 7.40
N ILE A 232 4.92 7.01 7.76
CA ILE A 232 4.87 5.74 8.47
C ILE A 232 3.81 4.84 7.85
N GLU A 233 4.12 3.57 7.63
CA GLU A 233 3.11 2.57 7.30
C GLU A 233 2.20 2.30 8.50
N MET A 234 0.95 2.70 8.38
CA MET A 234 -0.11 2.42 9.35
C MET A 234 -0.76 1.06 9.09
N ALA A 235 -0.62 0.57 7.87
CA ALA A 235 -0.97 -0.79 7.51
C ALA A 235 -0.02 -1.31 6.42
N ASN A 236 0.38 -2.57 6.56
CA ASN A 236 1.21 -3.29 5.62
C ASN A 236 0.69 -4.72 5.51
N SER A 237 0.49 -5.21 4.26
CA SER A 237 -0.06 -6.54 4.05
C SER A 237 -1.39 -6.74 4.82
N PHE A 238 -1.48 -7.72 5.71
CA PHE A 238 -2.66 -7.99 6.55
C PHE A 238 -2.57 -7.36 7.95
N ARG A 239 -1.55 -6.58 8.24
CA ARG A 239 -1.29 -6.01 9.56
C ARG A 239 -1.65 -4.54 9.58
N ALA A 240 -2.30 -4.10 10.66
CA ALA A 240 -2.47 -2.70 11.00
C ALA A 240 -1.66 -2.38 12.27
N TYR A 241 -1.04 -1.22 12.28
CA TYR A 241 -0.16 -0.76 13.36
C TYR A 241 -0.86 0.29 14.23
N ASP A 242 -2.04 -0.07 14.73
CA ASP A 242 -2.92 0.79 15.53
C ASP A 242 -2.24 1.40 16.77
N ARG A 243 -1.23 0.73 17.29
CA ARG A 243 -0.44 1.19 18.44
C ARG A 243 0.37 2.44 18.15
N LEU A 244 0.81 2.62 16.91
CA LEU A 244 1.56 3.79 16.46
C LEU A 244 0.69 4.93 15.95
N PHE A 245 -0.62 4.78 16.05
CA PHE A 245 -1.56 5.74 15.50
C PHE A 245 -1.35 7.14 16.11
N GLY A 246 -1.28 7.23 17.44
CA GLY A 246 -0.97 8.49 18.13
C GLY A 246 0.37 9.07 17.71
N PHE A 247 1.41 8.23 17.69
CA PHE A 247 2.75 8.65 17.29
C PHE A 247 2.78 9.21 15.85
N CYS A 248 2.13 8.52 14.91
CA CYS A 248 2.07 8.97 13.52
C CYS A 248 1.35 10.30 13.36
N MET A 249 0.13 10.40 13.91
CA MET A 249 -0.74 11.56 13.67
C MET A 249 -0.34 12.79 14.49
N GLU A 250 0.07 12.61 15.75
CA GLU A 250 0.52 13.70 16.64
C GLU A 250 1.91 14.20 16.24
N GLY A 251 2.77 13.30 15.71
CA GLY A 251 4.09 13.66 15.16
C GLY A 251 4.04 14.33 13.78
N GLY A 252 2.86 14.40 13.15
CA GLY A 252 2.71 15.01 11.83
C GLY A 252 3.26 14.17 10.68
N TYR A 253 3.48 12.85 10.90
CA TYR A 253 3.96 11.94 9.86
C TYR A 253 2.84 11.56 8.91
N THR A 254 3.18 11.43 7.63
CA THR A 254 2.23 11.02 6.59
C THR A 254 1.87 9.54 6.73
N PRO A 255 0.57 9.19 6.89
CA PRO A 255 0.14 7.81 7.02
C PRO A 255 0.08 7.10 5.66
N PHE A 256 0.56 5.85 5.62
CA PHE A 256 0.55 4.97 4.45
C PHE A 256 -0.14 3.64 4.75
N SER A 257 -0.72 3.05 3.69
CA SER A 257 -1.12 1.64 3.65
C SER A 257 -0.64 1.04 2.35
N ASN A 258 0.24 0.06 2.43
CA ASN A 258 0.88 -0.57 1.30
C ASN A 258 0.75 -2.09 1.34
N SER A 259 1.01 -2.75 0.22
CA SER A 259 0.83 -4.20 0.15
C SER A 259 2.03 -5.00 0.62
N ASP A 260 3.24 -4.49 0.40
CA ASP A 260 4.49 -5.23 0.63
C ASP A 260 4.44 -6.62 -0.04
N VAL A 261 3.98 -6.59 -1.30
CA VAL A 261 3.68 -7.82 -2.02
C VAL A 261 4.93 -8.42 -2.62
N HIS A 262 5.17 -9.71 -2.33
CA HIS A 262 6.28 -10.49 -2.84
C HIS A 262 5.82 -11.49 -3.91
N ASN A 263 4.69 -12.17 -3.69
CA ASN A 263 4.08 -13.12 -4.62
C ASN A 263 2.94 -12.48 -5.43
N LEU A 264 2.15 -13.24 -6.16
CA LEU A 264 0.97 -12.74 -6.88
C LEU A 264 0.03 -12.00 -5.94
N ILE A 265 -0.42 -10.81 -6.35
CA ILE A 265 -1.32 -9.97 -5.55
C ILE A 265 -2.64 -10.69 -5.23
N SER A 266 -3.13 -11.50 -6.16
CA SER A 266 -4.36 -12.29 -5.99
C SER A 266 -4.25 -13.39 -4.92
N LEU A 267 -3.06 -13.83 -4.58
CA LEU A 267 -2.82 -14.75 -3.46
C LEU A 267 -2.88 -14.02 -2.13
N ARG A 268 -2.40 -12.77 -2.11
CA ARG A 268 -2.40 -11.92 -0.92
C ARG A 268 -3.79 -11.32 -0.67
N TYR A 269 -4.52 -10.95 -1.72
CA TYR A 269 -5.85 -10.30 -1.65
C TYR A 269 -6.87 -11.03 -2.54
N PRO A 270 -7.27 -12.26 -2.19
CA PRO A 270 -8.11 -13.10 -3.06
C PRO A 270 -9.52 -12.53 -3.30
N ASN A 271 -10.01 -11.67 -2.41
CA ASN A 271 -11.34 -11.06 -2.48
C ASN A 271 -11.32 -9.59 -2.92
N THR A 272 -10.18 -9.12 -3.46
CA THR A 272 -10.11 -7.71 -3.92
C THR A 272 -11.16 -7.42 -4.98
N GLY A 273 -11.82 -6.27 -4.84
CA GLY A 273 -12.91 -5.84 -5.72
C GLY A 273 -14.26 -6.51 -5.46
N LYS A 274 -14.39 -7.42 -4.48
CA LYS A 274 -15.64 -8.06 -4.06
C LYS A 274 -16.10 -7.59 -2.69
N GLU A 275 -15.29 -7.86 -1.66
CA GLU A 275 -15.61 -7.52 -0.28
C GLU A 275 -14.80 -6.31 0.22
N TYR A 276 -13.58 -6.18 -0.28
CA TYR A 276 -12.65 -5.08 0.02
C TYR A 276 -11.67 -4.92 -1.14
N PHE A 277 -10.94 -3.82 -1.15
CA PHE A 277 -9.80 -3.62 -2.05
C PHE A 277 -8.50 -4.01 -1.35
N ARG A 278 -7.44 -4.24 -2.14
CA ARG A 278 -6.09 -4.39 -1.60
C ARG A 278 -5.69 -3.15 -0.80
N ASN A 279 -4.68 -3.27 0.05
CA ASN A 279 -4.10 -2.10 0.68
C ASN A 279 -3.70 -1.07 -0.36
N MET A 280 -4.03 0.18 -0.08
CA MET A 280 -3.67 1.32 -0.91
C MET A 280 -3.58 2.60 -0.08
N THR A 281 -2.73 3.49 -0.50
CA THR A 281 -2.68 4.87 -0.01
C THR A 281 -3.45 5.74 -1.00
N LEU A 282 -4.52 6.40 -0.54
CA LEU A 282 -5.25 7.38 -1.33
C LEU A 282 -4.50 8.70 -1.25
N VAL A 283 -4.03 9.21 -2.39
CA VAL A 283 -3.26 10.45 -2.48
C VAL A 283 -4.11 11.55 -3.09
N LEU A 284 -4.29 12.64 -2.37
CA LEU A 284 -5.08 13.79 -2.83
C LEU A 284 -4.16 14.80 -3.51
N ALA A 285 -4.14 14.80 -4.84
CA ALA A 285 -3.27 15.64 -5.65
C ALA A 285 -4.03 16.27 -6.82
N LYS A 286 -3.52 17.40 -7.33
CA LYS A 286 -4.15 18.08 -8.49
C LYS A 286 -3.97 17.26 -9.77
N ASN A 287 -2.78 16.72 -9.97
CA ASN A 287 -2.40 15.95 -11.16
C ASN A 287 -1.73 14.63 -10.76
N CYS A 288 -1.74 13.64 -11.65
CA CYS A 288 -0.97 12.41 -11.54
C CYS A 288 0.41 12.61 -12.17
N ASP A 289 1.23 13.45 -11.55
CA ASP A 289 2.62 13.68 -11.91
C ASP A 289 3.51 13.64 -10.65
N GLU A 290 4.80 13.39 -10.85
CA GLU A 290 5.76 13.20 -9.76
C GLU A 290 5.78 14.37 -8.77
N LYS A 291 5.78 15.60 -9.29
CA LYS A 291 5.80 16.81 -8.45
C LYS A 291 4.52 16.96 -7.63
N SER A 292 3.36 16.75 -8.25
CA SER A 292 2.06 16.86 -7.58
C SER A 292 1.87 15.80 -6.51
N ILE A 293 2.29 14.55 -6.80
CA ILE A 293 2.24 13.45 -5.85
C ILE A 293 3.24 13.67 -4.70
N HIS A 294 4.50 14.00 -5.01
CA HIS A 294 5.51 14.28 -3.99
C HIS A 294 5.07 15.39 -3.03
N ASN A 295 4.50 16.49 -3.54
CA ASN A 295 3.96 17.57 -2.72
C ASN A 295 2.78 17.11 -1.87
N ALA A 296 1.89 16.25 -2.43
CA ALA A 296 0.78 15.70 -1.66
C ALA A 296 1.26 14.85 -0.48
N LEU A 297 2.29 14.01 -0.68
CA LEU A 297 2.89 13.24 0.39
C LEU A 297 3.51 14.16 1.46
N LYS A 298 4.30 15.17 1.06
CA LYS A 298 4.92 16.13 1.99
C LYS A 298 3.92 16.91 2.84
N GLU A 299 2.77 17.20 2.28
CA GLU A 299 1.70 17.94 2.96
C GLU A 299 0.74 17.03 3.74
N GLY A 300 1.01 15.73 3.81
CA GLY A 300 0.17 14.76 4.53
C GLY A 300 -1.22 14.58 3.91
N ARG A 301 -1.39 14.88 2.61
CA ARG A 301 -2.63 14.70 1.88
C ARG A 301 -2.81 13.25 1.43
N THR A 302 -2.78 12.35 2.41
CA THR A 302 -2.96 10.90 2.22
C THR A 302 -4.02 10.35 3.15
N ILE A 303 -4.67 9.29 2.70
CA ILE A 303 -5.55 8.46 3.52
C ILE A 303 -5.11 7.02 3.32
N ALA A 304 -4.68 6.36 4.39
CA ALA A 304 -4.33 4.95 4.37
C ALA A 304 -5.59 4.09 4.37
N TYR A 305 -5.76 3.23 3.37
CA TYR A 305 -6.89 2.30 3.26
C TYR A 305 -6.43 0.88 3.54
N HIS A 306 -7.07 0.22 4.50
CA HIS A 306 -6.82 -1.17 4.85
C HIS A 306 -8.12 -1.85 5.27
N ALA A 307 -8.52 -2.92 4.57
CA ALA A 307 -9.69 -3.75 4.93
C ALA A 307 -10.95 -2.92 5.26
N ASN A 308 -11.31 -1.98 4.40
CA ASN A 308 -12.42 -1.02 4.57
C ASN A 308 -12.26 -0.01 5.72
N ILE A 309 -11.09 0.07 6.34
CA ILE A 309 -10.73 1.10 7.33
C ILE A 309 -9.94 2.20 6.62
N LEU A 310 -10.23 3.46 6.97
CA LEU A 310 -9.57 4.65 6.46
C LEU A 310 -8.88 5.39 7.61
N ILE A 311 -7.59 5.70 7.43
CA ILE A 311 -6.78 6.37 8.45
C ILE A 311 -6.15 7.63 7.85
N GLY A 312 -6.32 8.76 8.51
CA GLY A 312 -5.77 10.02 8.01
C GLY A 312 -6.05 11.20 8.95
N ASN A 313 -5.69 12.40 8.53
CA ASN A 313 -5.98 13.63 9.27
C ASN A 313 -7.50 13.86 9.40
N GLU A 314 -7.95 14.35 10.55
CA GLU A 314 -9.38 14.55 10.85
C GLU A 314 -10.09 15.42 9.79
N LYS A 315 -9.51 16.57 9.47
CA LYS A 315 -10.08 17.51 8.48
C LYS A 315 -10.15 16.86 7.10
N LEU A 316 -9.07 16.20 6.69
CA LEU A 316 -9.00 15.52 5.39
C LEU A 316 -10.02 14.39 5.29
N LEU A 317 -10.18 13.58 6.34
CA LEU A 317 -11.20 12.52 6.39
C LEU A 317 -12.62 13.08 6.34
N ALA A 318 -12.89 14.19 7.04
CA ALA A 318 -14.20 14.85 7.02
C ALA A 318 -14.54 15.40 5.62
N GLU A 319 -13.59 16.06 4.96
CA GLU A 319 -13.73 16.55 3.58
C GLU A 319 -13.89 15.40 2.58
N PHE A 320 -13.13 14.32 2.74
CA PHE A 320 -13.23 13.11 1.93
C PHE A 320 -14.63 12.49 2.06
N PHE A 321 -15.10 12.26 3.30
CA PHE A 321 -16.42 11.70 3.54
C PHE A 321 -17.54 12.59 2.97
N SER A 322 -17.46 13.91 3.18
CA SER A 322 -18.42 14.86 2.63
C SER A 322 -18.48 14.88 1.10
N SER A 323 -17.34 14.58 0.45
CA SER A 323 -17.27 14.49 -1.01
C SER A 323 -17.84 13.17 -1.54
N CYS A 324 -17.76 12.11 -0.74
CA CYS A 324 -18.25 10.78 -1.11
C CYS A 324 -19.72 10.57 -0.82
N VAL A 325 -20.34 11.33 0.10
CA VAL A 325 -21.68 11.08 0.59
C VAL A 325 -22.60 12.29 0.41
N SER A 326 -23.81 12.05 -0.08
CA SER A 326 -24.89 13.04 -0.08
C SER A 326 -26.08 12.54 0.71
N VAL A 327 -26.88 13.49 1.24
CA VAL A 327 -28.10 13.20 1.99
C VAL A 327 -29.28 13.96 1.40
N GLU A 328 -30.45 13.31 1.37
CA GLU A 328 -31.70 13.87 0.85
C GLU A 328 -32.88 13.40 1.70
N VAL A 329 -33.79 14.31 2.07
CA VAL A 329 -35.07 13.95 2.71
C VAL A 329 -36.01 13.38 1.65
N VAL A 330 -36.38 12.11 1.74
CA VAL A 330 -37.23 11.44 0.74
C VAL A 330 -38.64 11.15 1.25
N GLY A 331 -38.94 11.51 2.48
CA GLY A 331 -40.28 11.35 3.06
C GLY A 331 -40.30 11.40 4.57
N GLU A 332 -41.48 11.09 5.14
CA GLU A 332 -41.70 11.04 6.58
C GLU A 332 -42.38 9.72 6.99
N SER A 333 -42.18 9.29 8.22
CA SER A 333 -42.88 8.14 8.82
C SER A 333 -42.98 8.32 10.34
N GLY A 334 -44.19 8.59 10.85
CA GLY A 334 -44.41 8.90 12.25
C GLY A 334 -43.56 10.10 12.70
N ASN A 335 -42.77 9.91 13.74
CA ASN A 335 -41.87 10.96 14.28
C ASN A 335 -40.48 10.99 13.62
N ASN A 336 -40.33 10.40 12.46
CA ASN A 336 -39.05 10.38 11.76
C ASN A 336 -39.15 10.93 10.33
N LEU A 337 -38.08 11.60 9.89
CA LEU A 337 -37.77 11.86 8.51
C LEU A 337 -37.15 10.59 7.91
N LYS A 338 -37.50 10.25 6.68
CA LYS A 338 -36.79 9.26 5.86
C LYS A 338 -35.70 10.00 5.10
N VAL A 339 -34.46 9.72 5.43
CA VAL A 339 -33.29 10.36 4.79
C VAL A 339 -32.54 9.33 3.99
N LYS A 340 -32.43 9.58 2.69
CA LYS A 340 -31.60 8.78 1.77
C LYS A 340 -30.16 9.27 1.91
N VAL A 341 -29.26 8.34 2.23
CA VAL A 341 -27.80 8.55 2.27
C VAL A 341 -27.22 7.83 1.07
N THR A 342 -26.66 8.56 0.12
CA THR A 342 -26.08 8.00 -1.10
C THR A 342 -24.56 8.07 -1.03
N ASN A 343 -23.90 6.93 -1.27
CA ASN A 343 -22.46 6.81 -1.38
C ASN A 343 -22.04 6.81 -2.86
N HIS A 344 -21.32 7.83 -3.27
CA HIS A 344 -20.82 8.04 -4.64
C HIS A 344 -19.43 7.45 -4.87
N SER A 345 -18.83 6.82 -3.85
CA SER A 345 -17.53 6.15 -3.97
C SER A 345 -17.66 4.64 -4.02
N SER A 346 -16.62 3.95 -4.50
CA SER A 346 -16.54 2.49 -4.42
C SER A 346 -16.26 1.96 -3.01
N LEU A 347 -15.85 2.83 -2.06
CA LEU A 347 -15.50 2.44 -0.70
C LEU A 347 -16.74 2.37 0.19
N PRO A 348 -16.94 1.32 1.02
CA PRO A 348 -18.06 1.26 1.93
C PRO A 348 -17.83 2.16 3.16
N PHE A 349 -18.91 2.69 3.71
CA PHE A 349 -18.90 3.45 4.95
C PHE A 349 -19.82 2.81 5.99
N SER A 350 -19.31 2.71 7.23
CA SER A 350 -20.10 2.37 8.42
C SER A 350 -20.49 3.64 9.11
N LEU A 351 -21.79 3.93 9.20
CA LEU A 351 -22.31 5.21 9.66
C LEU A 351 -22.94 5.09 11.04
N ARG A 352 -22.72 6.09 11.88
CA ARG A 352 -23.42 6.30 13.15
C ARG A 352 -24.05 7.68 13.21
N TRP A 353 -25.32 7.77 13.65
CA TRP A 353 -26.03 9.02 13.88
C TRP A 353 -26.96 8.90 15.08
N GLU A 354 -27.45 10.02 15.62
CA GLU A 354 -28.39 10.06 16.73
C GLU A 354 -28.12 9.03 17.84
N LYS A 355 -27.06 9.26 18.61
CA LYS A 355 -26.62 8.48 19.78
C LYS A 355 -26.08 7.08 19.45
N LYS A 356 -26.82 6.18 18.79
CA LYS A 356 -26.39 4.78 18.55
C LYS A 356 -27.03 4.14 17.32
N ARG A 357 -27.71 4.87 16.47
CA ARG A 357 -28.22 4.32 15.21
C ARG A 357 -27.04 4.10 14.26
N GLU A 358 -26.98 2.93 13.68
CA GLU A 358 -25.87 2.52 12.81
C GLU A 358 -26.39 1.83 11.54
N CYS A 359 -25.71 2.04 10.44
CA CYS A 359 -25.88 1.25 9.22
C CYS A 359 -24.59 1.25 8.39
N ALA A 360 -24.48 0.28 7.48
CA ALA A 360 -23.48 0.31 6.42
C ALA A 360 -24.12 0.86 5.13
N VAL A 361 -23.34 1.67 4.39
CA VAL A 361 -23.66 2.08 3.03
C VAL A 361 -22.55 1.59 2.13
N PHE A 362 -22.86 0.60 1.30
CA PHE A 362 -21.89 -0.02 0.40
C PHE A 362 -21.43 0.97 -0.68
N GLY A 363 -20.34 0.63 -1.35
CA GLY A 363 -19.85 1.44 -2.46
C GLY A 363 -20.90 1.58 -3.57
N LEU A 364 -21.02 2.79 -4.13
CA LEU A 364 -21.93 3.12 -5.23
C LEU A 364 -23.39 2.73 -4.96
N SER A 365 -23.82 2.84 -3.69
CA SER A 365 -25.16 2.47 -3.26
C SER A 365 -25.79 3.54 -2.36
N ALA A 366 -27.04 3.32 -1.95
CA ALA A 366 -27.73 4.17 -1.01
C ALA A 366 -28.45 3.38 0.07
N ALA A 367 -28.60 3.98 1.25
CA ALA A 367 -29.46 3.48 2.32
C ALA A 367 -30.47 4.57 2.73
N VAL A 368 -31.66 4.15 3.16
CA VAL A 368 -32.63 5.05 3.75
C VAL A 368 -32.60 4.88 5.27
N ILE A 369 -32.31 5.95 5.97
CA ILE A 369 -32.23 5.97 7.43
C ILE A 369 -33.36 6.80 8.03
N ASN A 370 -33.69 6.51 9.30
CA ASN A 370 -34.66 7.30 10.06
C ASN A 370 -33.91 8.35 10.88
N VAL A 371 -34.33 9.60 10.76
CA VAL A 371 -33.81 10.76 11.50
C VAL A 371 -34.97 11.42 12.24
N SER A 372 -34.78 11.89 13.46
CA SER A 372 -35.81 12.51 14.27
C SER A 372 -36.45 13.68 13.55
N LYS A 373 -37.80 13.75 13.52
CA LYS A 373 -38.56 14.84 12.89
C LYS A 373 -38.22 16.17 13.56
N GLY A 374 -38.06 17.23 12.77
CA GLY A 374 -37.64 18.54 13.26
C GLY A 374 -36.12 18.78 13.22
N SER A 375 -35.30 17.74 12.93
CA SER A 375 -33.87 17.95 12.71
C SER A 375 -33.61 18.72 11.42
N LYS A 376 -32.89 19.84 11.52
CA LYS A 376 -32.44 20.65 10.35
C LYS A 376 -31.06 20.23 9.86
N VAL A 377 -30.32 19.50 10.68
CA VAL A 377 -28.98 19.03 10.43
C VAL A 377 -28.88 17.55 10.85
N LEU A 378 -28.23 16.77 10.03
CA LEU A 378 -27.88 15.38 10.32
C LEU A 378 -26.38 15.30 10.55
N ASP A 379 -25.99 14.96 11.77
CA ASP A 379 -24.62 14.67 12.14
C ASP A 379 -24.33 13.18 11.94
N ILE A 380 -23.38 12.86 11.08
CA ILE A 380 -22.92 11.50 10.80
C ILE A 380 -21.48 11.34 11.27
N THR A 381 -21.21 10.22 11.95
CA THR A 381 -19.86 9.75 12.28
C THR A 381 -19.59 8.50 11.46
N PRO A 382 -18.67 8.54 10.47
CA PRO A 382 -18.24 7.33 9.76
C PRO A 382 -17.30 6.52 10.68
N THR A 383 -17.81 5.41 11.23
CA THR A 383 -17.15 4.62 12.28
C THR A 383 -16.01 3.73 11.79
N ASN A 384 -15.80 3.63 10.48
CA ASN A 384 -14.64 3.00 9.86
C ASN A 384 -13.58 3.99 9.36
N MET A 385 -13.64 5.24 9.81
CA MET A 385 -12.65 6.27 9.50
C MET A 385 -12.03 6.80 10.79
N PHE A 386 -10.70 6.81 10.88
CA PHE A 386 -10.00 7.13 12.13
C PHE A 386 -8.92 8.20 11.91
N TYR A 387 -8.93 9.25 12.75
CA TYR A 387 -7.86 10.25 12.82
C TYR A 387 -7.02 10.16 14.10
N ALA A 388 -7.48 9.39 15.09
CA ALA A 388 -6.77 8.99 16.30
C ALA A 388 -7.37 7.68 16.81
N LYS A 389 -6.72 7.05 17.78
CA LYS A 389 -7.21 5.78 18.35
C LYS A 389 -8.67 5.91 18.79
N ASN A 390 -9.55 5.12 18.17
CA ASN A 390 -11.00 5.12 18.43
C ASN A 390 -11.69 6.48 18.21
N LYS A 391 -11.09 7.39 17.45
CA LYS A 391 -11.70 8.68 17.13
C LYS A 391 -11.98 8.78 15.64
N SER A 392 -13.25 9.04 15.30
CA SER A 392 -13.74 9.21 13.94
C SER A 392 -14.21 10.66 13.72
N PRO A 393 -14.08 11.20 12.51
CA PRO A 393 -14.56 12.53 12.22
C PRO A 393 -16.10 12.61 12.35
N LYS A 394 -16.61 13.77 12.68
CA LYS A 394 -18.04 14.07 12.69
C LYS A 394 -18.35 15.03 11.56
N VAL A 395 -19.31 14.68 10.71
CA VAL A 395 -19.69 15.47 9.54
C VAL A 395 -21.16 15.83 9.60
N SER A 396 -21.47 17.09 9.36
CA SER A 396 -22.81 17.65 9.43
C SER A 396 -23.39 17.92 8.06
N PHE A 397 -24.57 17.40 7.78
CA PHE A 397 -25.33 17.61 6.55
C PHE A 397 -26.60 18.40 6.82
N LYS A 398 -26.86 19.42 6.03
CA LYS A 398 -28.16 20.16 6.08
C LYS A 398 -29.25 19.30 5.49
N LEU A 399 -30.33 19.09 6.23
CA LEU A 399 -31.53 18.43 5.74
C LEU A 399 -32.43 19.48 5.05
N ARG A 400 -32.74 19.25 3.81
CA ARG A 400 -33.60 20.10 2.97
C ARG A 400 -34.73 19.28 2.39
#